data_9b3e31d9b4229a291c0d69df3b899805
#
_entry.id   9b3e31d9b4229a291c0d69df3b899805
#
_cell.length_a   1.000
_cell.length_b   1.000
_cell.length_c   1.000
_cell.angle_alpha   90.00
_cell.angle_beta   90.00
_cell.angle_gamma   90.00
#
_symmetry.space_group_name_H-M   'P 1'
#
loop_
_entity.id
_entity.type
_entity.pdbx_description
1 polymer ?
#
loop_
_entity_poly.entity_id
_entity_poly.type
_entity_poly.pdbx_seq_one_letter_code
_entity_poly.pdbx_strand_id
1 'polypeptide(L)'
;MTVVTIARLTIAEAVRRRIVLVLIALTLVSVALTTLGVERLVSLARADGTNDLQIQVGISQILILVAFMFSFVLAMTAAFLGAPAIAADLESGVAAAILVRPIRRAELVLGRWLGLVVVVVAYAVASGLLEIAGVGLVSGSAPPYPMLAVGYLAAQAIVLLTLAILLSTRVPAIASGAICVVLFGLAWMAGVFAGIGMFLHAGPLVSVAEASRWLLPTDGLWRGTIYGLEPPIIGAIVGGRVGPAASANPFFAAEPPPSPFVAWSAIWVALVLGLAVWSFSRRDL
;
A
#
# COMPACT_ATOMS: atom_id res chain seq x y z
N MET A 1 2.20 -22.98 21.48
CA MET A 1 3.06 -22.53 20.34
C MET A 1 3.33 -21.05 20.54
N THR A 2 4.51 -20.58 20.22
CA THR A 2 4.80 -19.14 20.32
C THR A 2 4.30 -18.40 19.07
N VAL A 3 3.98 -17.12 19.18
CA VAL A 3 3.62 -16.24 18.05
C VAL A 3 4.61 -16.38 16.89
N VAL A 4 5.91 -16.46 17.20
CA VAL A 4 6.99 -16.63 16.22
C VAL A 4 6.87 -17.94 15.43
N THR A 5 6.49 -19.05 16.08
CA THR A 5 6.32 -20.33 15.39
C THR A 5 5.16 -20.26 14.40
N ILE A 6 4.04 -19.65 14.80
CA ILE A 6 2.87 -19.45 13.93
C ILE A 6 3.25 -18.53 12.75
N ALA A 7 3.97 -17.43 13.01
CA ALA A 7 4.43 -16.53 11.96
C ALA A 7 5.31 -17.24 10.93
N ARG A 8 6.28 -18.07 11.37
CA ARG A 8 7.12 -18.86 10.45
C ARG A 8 6.31 -19.82 9.59
N LEU A 9 5.32 -20.51 10.17
CA LEU A 9 4.43 -21.39 9.42
C LEU A 9 3.61 -20.62 8.40
N THR A 10 3.09 -19.45 8.78
CA THR A 10 2.33 -18.57 7.89
C THR A 10 3.17 -18.06 6.71
N ILE A 11 4.43 -17.68 6.97
CA ILE A 11 5.36 -17.28 5.91
C ILE A 11 5.60 -18.46 4.95
N ALA A 12 5.89 -19.65 5.49
CA ALA A 12 6.12 -20.83 4.67
C ALA A 12 4.89 -21.22 3.83
N GLU A 13 3.69 -21.08 4.39
CA GLU A 13 2.43 -21.27 3.67
C GLU A 13 2.24 -20.24 2.57
N ALA A 14 2.41 -18.94 2.88
CA ALA A 14 2.23 -17.84 1.94
C ALA A 14 3.19 -17.94 0.75
N VAL A 15 4.48 -18.22 1.00
CA VAL A 15 5.51 -18.33 -0.05
C VAL A 15 5.24 -19.51 -0.99
N ARG A 16 4.63 -20.59 -0.50
CA ARG A 16 4.27 -21.76 -1.33
C ARG A 16 3.03 -21.55 -2.19
N ARG A 17 2.28 -20.48 -1.98
CA ARG A 17 1.10 -20.16 -2.80
C ARG A 17 1.53 -19.71 -4.18
N ARG A 18 0.87 -20.24 -5.22
CA ARG A 18 1.13 -19.88 -6.63
C ARG A 18 0.99 -18.37 -6.90
N ILE A 19 0.19 -17.67 -6.09
CA ILE A 19 0.00 -16.22 -6.20
C ILE A 19 1.32 -15.45 -6.03
N VAL A 20 2.24 -15.92 -5.17
CA VAL A 20 3.56 -15.28 -4.98
C VAL A 20 4.41 -15.38 -6.25
N LEU A 21 4.38 -16.51 -6.94
CA LEU A 21 5.08 -16.68 -8.22
C LEU A 21 4.51 -15.74 -9.28
N VAL A 22 3.18 -15.62 -9.34
CA VAL A 22 2.51 -14.69 -10.28
C VAL A 22 2.90 -13.25 -9.97
N LEU A 23 2.94 -12.86 -8.70
CA LEU A 23 3.35 -11.51 -8.28
C LEU A 23 4.80 -11.21 -8.66
N ILE A 24 5.72 -12.16 -8.45
CA ILE A 24 7.12 -12.02 -8.86
C ILE A 24 7.22 -11.87 -10.37
N ALA A 25 6.55 -12.73 -11.13
CA ALA A 25 6.55 -12.65 -12.60
C ALA A 25 5.99 -11.30 -13.10
N LEU A 26 4.86 -10.85 -12.52
CA LEU A 26 4.26 -9.56 -12.84
C LEU A 26 5.21 -8.40 -12.53
N THR A 27 5.88 -8.43 -11.38
CA THR A 27 6.89 -7.43 -11.00
C THR A 27 8.04 -7.39 -12.00
N LEU A 28 8.60 -8.56 -12.37
CA LEU A 28 9.70 -8.60 -13.33
C LEU A 28 9.29 -8.07 -14.71
N VAL A 29 8.09 -8.39 -15.16
CA VAL A 29 7.53 -7.85 -16.41
C VAL A 29 7.33 -6.35 -16.31
N SER A 30 6.78 -5.84 -15.21
CA SER A 30 6.60 -4.40 -14.98
C SER A 30 7.95 -3.68 -15.01
N VAL A 31 8.91 -4.13 -14.21
CA VAL A 31 10.26 -3.54 -14.17
C VAL A 31 10.91 -3.53 -15.54
N ALA A 32 10.82 -4.62 -16.30
CA ALA A 32 11.38 -4.68 -17.65
C ALA A 32 10.70 -3.67 -18.59
N LEU A 33 9.36 -3.62 -18.59
CA LEU A 33 8.60 -2.69 -19.44
C LEU A 33 8.88 -1.23 -19.06
N THR A 34 8.90 -0.90 -17.77
CA THR A 34 9.17 0.46 -17.29
C THR A 34 10.60 0.87 -17.64
N THR A 35 11.58 0.01 -17.39
CA THR A 35 12.99 0.27 -17.70
C THR A 35 13.19 0.52 -19.19
N LEU A 36 12.66 -0.34 -20.06
CA LEU A 36 12.72 -0.17 -21.53
C LEU A 36 11.96 1.08 -21.99
N GLY A 37 10.80 1.36 -21.41
CA GLY A 37 10.00 2.55 -21.72
C GLY A 37 10.73 3.85 -21.36
N VAL A 38 11.33 3.90 -20.18
CA VAL A 38 12.10 5.06 -19.71
C VAL A 38 13.37 5.24 -20.56
N GLU A 39 14.10 4.16 -20.89
CA GLU A 39 15.26 4.21 -21.78
C GLU A 39 14.92 4.86 -23.11
N ARG A 40 13.83 4.41 -23.76
CA ARG A 40 13.35 4.97 -25.01
C ARG A 40 12.93 6.42 -24.87
N LEU A 41 12.18 6.75 -23.82
CA LEU A 41 11.73 8.12 -23.57
C LEU A 41 12.92 9.07 -23.39
N VAL A 42 13.91 8.68 -22.58
CA VAL A 42 15.12 9.48 -22.34
C VAL A 42 15.94 9.66 -23.60
N SER A 43 16.10 8.59 -24.42
CA SER A 43 16.85 8.65 -25.66
C SER A 43 16.20 9.60 -26.67
N LEU A 44 14.88 9.54 -26.84
CA LEU A 44 14.13 10.43 -27.73
C LEU A 44 14.15 11.87 -27.23
N ALA A 45 13.90 12.11 -25.96
CA ALA A 45 13.90 13.44 -25.36
C ALA A 45 15.27 14.14 -25.50
N ARG A 46 16.37 13.41 -25.31
CA ARG A 46 17.71 13.95 -25.53
C ARG A 46 17.99 14.27 -27.00
N ALA A 47 17.51 13.41 -27.93
CA ALA A 47 17.63 13.66 -29.35
C ALA A 47 16.87 14.93 -29.80
N ASP A 48 15.73 15.23 -29.18
CA ASP A 48 14.93 16.43 -29.41
C ASP A 48 15.44 17.68 -28.67
N GLY A 49 16.56 17.58 -27.94
CA GLY A 49 17.13 18.70 -27.19
C GLY A 49 16.33 19.09 -25.93
N THR A 50 15.53 18.19 -25.39
CA THR A 50 14.72 18.42 -24.18
C THR A 50 15.64 18.66 -22.98
N ASN A 51 15.31 19.64 -22.15
CA ASN A 51 16.08 20.00 -20.96
C ASN A 51 16.04 18.85 -19.92
N ASP A 52 17.17 18.58 -19.26
CA ASP A 52 17.32 17.54 -18.25
C ASP A 52 16.28 17.64 -17.13
N LEU A 53 15.86 18.84 -16.74
CA LEU A 53 14.79 19.06 -15.77
C LEU A 53 13.46 18.48 -16.25
N GLN A 54 13.09 18.70 -17.51
CA GLN A 54 11.85 18.16 -18.08
C GLN A 54 11.91 16.63 -18.16
N ILE A 55 13.09 16.08 -18.48
CA ILE A 55 13.32 14.63 -18.49
C ILE A 55 13.13 14.06 -17.07
N GLN A 56 13.72 14.67 -16.04
CA GLN A 56 13.55 14.24 -14.65
C GLN A 56 12.08 14.28 -14.19
N VAL A 57 11.36 15.36 -14.54
CA VAL A 57 9.91 15.47 -14.27
C VAL A 57 9.15 14.33 -14.95
N GLY A 58 9.43 14.06 -16.23
CA GLY A 58 8.80 12.96 -16.95
C GLY A 58 9.06 11.59 -16.32
N ILE A 59 10.31 11.32 -15.91
CA ILE A 59 10.68 10.08 -15.23
C ILE A 59 9.93 9.93 -13.91
N SER A 60 9.87 10.98 -13.09
CA SER A 60 9.16 10.92 -11.81
C SER A 60 7.66 10.66 -11.99
N GLN A 61 7.02 11.25 -13.00
CA GLN A 61 5.61 11.00 -13.31
C GLN A 61 5.37 9.54 -13.74
N ILE A 62 6.28 8.94 -14.52
CA ILE A 62 6.21 7.52 -14.86
C ILE A 62 6.36 6.66 -13.60
N LEU A 63 7.35 6.96 -12.75
CA LEU A 63 7.54 6.23 -11.49
C LEU A 63 6.32 6.33 -10.57
N ILE A 64 5.70 7.50 -10.45
CA ILE A 64 4.47 7.70 -9.66
C ILE A 64 3.32 6.86 -10.24
N LEU A 65 3.15 6.85 -11.56
CA LEU A 65 2.11 6.07 -12.21
C LEU A 65 2.33 4.56 -12.01
N VAL A 66 3.55 4.09 -12.13
CA VAL A 66 3.91 2.69 -11.89
C VAL A 66 3.74 2.35 -10.40
N ALA A 67 4.17 3.23 -9.49
CA ALA A 67 3.96 3.07 -8.05
C ALA A 67 2.46 3.00 -7.71
N PHE A 68 1.59 3.72 -8.43
CA PHE A 68 0.15 3.61 -8.29
C PHE A 68 -0.37 2.21 -8.67
N MET A 69 0.09 1.67 -9.79
CA MET A 69 -0.25 0.30 -10.19
C MET A 69 0.23 -0.72 -9.15
N PHE A 70 1.47 -0.56 -8.64
CA PHE A 70 1.99 -1.39 -7.55
C PHE A 70 1.20 -1.24 -6.26
N SER A 71 0.79 -0.02 -5.89
CA SER A 71 -0.07 0.24 -4.74
C SER A 71 -1.37 -0.57 -4.82
N PHE A 72 -1.99 -0.61 -6.01
CA PHE A 72 -3.21 -1.39 -6.23
C PHE A 72 -2.95 -2.90 -6.15
N VAL A 73 -1.90 -3.40 -6.79
CA VAL A 73 -1.50 -4.82 -6.72
C VAL A 73 -1.19 -5.22 -5.27
N LEU A 74 -0.49 -4.35 -4.54
CA LEU A 74 -0.14 -4.58 -3.14
C LEU A 74 -1.38 -4.58 -2.24
N ALA A 75 -2.32 -3.68 -2.50
CA ALA A 75 -3.61 -3.61 -1.80
C ALA A 75 -4.43 -4.89 -2.00
N MET A 76 -4.54 -5.36 -3.24
CA MET A 76 -5.18 -6.64 -3.59
C MET A 76 -4.48 -7.80 -2.89
N THR A 77 -3.15 -7.84 -2.96
CA THR A 77 -2.34 -8.89 -2.32
C THR A 77 -2.58 -8.92 -0.81
N ALA A 78 -2.53 -7.77 -0.15
CA ALA A 78 -2.75 -7.67 1.29
C ALA A 78 -4.18 -8.10 1.67
N ALA A 79 -5.19 -7.67 0.91
CA ALA A 79 -6.58 -8.03 1.13
C ALA A 79 -6.80 -9.54 0.99
N PHE A 80 -6.34 -10.15 -0.12
CA PHE A 80 -6.59 -11.57 -0.41
C PHE A 80 -5.64 -12.54 0.32
N LEU A 81 -4.49 -12.09 0.83
CA LEU A 81 -3.69 -12.86 1.76
C LEU A 81 -4.24 -12.79 3.19
N GLY A 82 -4.74 -11.63 3.61
CA GLY A 82 -5.31 -11.44 4.94
C GLY A 82 -6.69 -12.06 5.11
N ALA A 83 -7.52 -12.00 4.09
CA ALA A 83 -8.91 -12.48 4.11
C ALA A 83 -9.05 -13.97 4.54
N PRO A 84 -8.30 -14.93 4.01
CA PRO A 84 -8.37 -16.33 4.43
C PRO A 84 -7.60 -16.61 5.74
N ALA A 85 -6.88 -15.65 6.31
CA ALA A 85 -5.96 -15.90 7.42
C ALA A 85 -6.63 -16.54 8.65
N ILE A 86 -7.86 -16.18 8.96
CA ILE A 86 -8.67 -16.77 10.03
C ILE A 86 -9.91 -17.44 9.45
N ALA A 87 -10.56 -16.85 8.45
CA ALA A 87 -11.81 -17.35 7.88
C ALA A 87 -11.66 -18.75 7.29
N ALA A 88 -10.56 -19.05 6.59
CA ALA A 88 -10.34 -20.37 5.99
C ALA A 88 -10.22 -21.48 7.06
N ASP A 89 -9.55 -21.19 8.17
CA ASP A 89 -9.42 -22.16 9.28
C ASP A 89 -10.79 -22.39 9.95
N LEU A 90 -11.66 -21.37 9.97
CA LEU A 90 -13.01 -21.47 10.49
C LEU A 90 -13.94 -22.24 9.54
N GLU A 91 -13.90 -21.94 8.27
CA GLU A 91 -14.73 -22.54 7.23
C GLU A 91 -14.40 -24.04 7.04
N SER A 92 -13.12 -24.43 7.19
CA SER A 92 -12.67 -25.82 7.08
C SER A 92 -12.78 -26.63 8.37
N GLY A 93 -13.16 -26.01 9.50
CA GLY A 93 -13.19 -26.67 10.81
C GLY A 93 -11.81 -26.91 11.43
N VAL A 94 -10.72 -26.55 10.74
CA VAL A 94 -9.34 -26.71 11.23
C VAL A 94 -9.09 -25.88 12.49
N ALA A 95 -9.77 -24.73 12.62
CA ALA A 95 -9.69 -23.89 13.81
C ALA A 95 -10.06 -24.67 15.10
N ALA A 96 -11.08 -25.50 15.06
CA ALA A 96 -11.48 -26.34 16.20
C ALA A 96 -10.38 -27.35 16.56
N ALA A 97 -9.75 -27.98 15.57
CA ALA A 97 -8.66 -28.94 15.77
C ALA A 97 -7.37 -28.28 16.33
N ILE A 98 -7.07 -27.06 15.89
CA ILE A 98 -5.90 -26.30 16.39
C ILE A 98 -6.12 -25.87 17.85
N LEU A 99 -7.34 -25.48 18.21
CA LEU A 99 -7.68 -24.96 19.54
C LEU A 99 -7.82 -26.04 20.63
N VAL A 100 -7.83 -27.33 20.27
CA VAL A 100 -7.65 -28.42 21.24
C VAL A 100 -6.27 -28.39 21.91
N ARG A 101 -5.27 -27.79 21.24
CA ARG A 101 -3.97 -27.51 21.86
C ARG A 101 -4.05 -26.24 22.71
N PRO A 102 -3.26 -26.10 23.79
CA PRO A 102 -3.28 -24.92 24.66
C PRO A 102 -2.63 -23.70 23.97
N ILE A 103 -3.26 -23.23 22.89
CA ILE A 103 -2.84 -22.05 22.13
C ILE A 103 -3.83 -20.92 22.45
N ARG A 104 -3.33 -19.76 22.85
CA ARG A 104 -4.19 -18.60 23.05
C ARG A 104 -4.67 -18.07 21.71
N ARG A 105 -5.96 -17.75 21.59
CA ARG A 105 -6.55 -17.17 20.37
C ARG A 105 -5.81 -15.92 19.88
N ALA A 106 -5.31 -15.11 20.83
CA ALA A 106 -4.48 -13.95 20.51
C ALA A 106 -3.17 -14.32 19.82
N GLU A 107 -2.52 -15.42 20.25
CA GLU A 107 -1.27 -15.89 19.63
C GLU A 107 -1.48 -16.33 18.18
N LEU A 108 -2.64 -16.90 17.88
CA LEU A 108 -2.99 -17.29 16.50
C LEU A 108 -3.15 -16.05 15.60
N VAL A 109 -3.95 -15.06 16.04
CA VAL A 109 -4.18 -13.83 15.25
C VAL A 109 -2.88 -13.06 15.05
N LEU A 110 -2.12 -12.84 16.13
CA LEU A 110 -0.85 -12.10 16.08
C LEU A 110 0.21 -12.83 15.25
N GLY A 111 0.29 -14.15 15.36
CA GLY A 111 1.23 -14.95 14.57
C GLY A 111 0.90 -14.94 13.09
N ARG A 112 -0.38 -15.07 12.73
CA ARG A 112 -0.84 -14.95 11.33
C ARG A 112 -0.57 -13.55 10.78
N TRP A 113 -0.94 -12.50 11.54
CA TRP A 113 -0.69 -11.13 11.16
C TRP A 113 0.79 -10.84 10.94
N LEU A 114 1.65 -11.20 11.91
CA LEU A 114 3.09 -10.96 11.81
C LEU A 114 3.73 -11.68 10.61
N GLY A 115 3.35 -12.94 10.39
CA GLY A 115 3.84 -13.71 9.24
C GLY A 115 3.47 -13.07 7.90
N LEU A 116 2.21 -12.62 7.76
CA LEU A 116 1.74 -11.97 6.53
C LEU A 116 2.32 -10.58 6.35
N VAL A 117 2.52 -9.80 7.43
CA VAL A 117 3.22 -8.50 7.38
C VAL A 117 4.63 -8.67 6.81
N VAL A 118 5.39 -9.66 7.29
CA VAL A 118 6.74 -9.93 6.77
C VAL A 118 6.70 -10.22 5.26
N VAL A 119 5.77 -11.03 4.79
CA VAL A 119 5.63 -11.37 3.36
C VAL A 119 5.28 -10.14 2.52
N VAL A 120 4.28 -9.36 2.97
CA VAL A 120 3.80 -8.17 2.22
C VAL A 120 4.85 -7.07 2.21
N VAL A 121 5.53 -6.82 3.33
CA VAL A 121 6.62 -5.83 3.41
C VAL A 121 7.82 -6.27 2.57
N ALA A 122 8.22 -7.54 2.64
CA ALA A 122 9.32 -8.05 1.82
C ALA A 122 9.02 -7.90 0.32
N TYR A 123 7.78 -8.18 -0.10
CA TYR A 123 7.34 -7.98 -1.48
C TYR A 123 7.34 -6.48 -1.86
N ALA A 124 6.79 -5.60 -1.01
CA ALA A 124 6.76 -4.16 -1.27
C ALA A 124 8.17 -3.58 -1.41
N VAL A 125 9.08 -3.97 -0.52
CA VAL A 125 10.48 -3.52 -0.56
C VAL A 125 11.20 -4.06 -1.80
N ALA A 126 11.08 -5.35 -2.08
CA ALA A 126 11.74 -5.96 -3.22
C ALA A 126 11.24 -5.35 -4.55
N SER A 127 9.92 -5.26 -4.75
CA SER A 127 9.33 -4.72 -5.98
C SER A 127 9.63 -3.22 -6.15
N GLY A 128 9.46 -2.42 -5.09
CA GLY A 128 9.71 -0.98 -5.16
C GLY A 128 11.18 -0.64 -5.42
N LEU A 129 12.10 -1.33 -4.76
CA LEU A 129 13.54 -1.12 -4.99
C LEU A 129 13.99 -1.60 -6.37
N LEU A 130 13.47 -2.72 -6.87
CA LEU A 130 13.75 -3.21 -8.22
C LEU A 130 13.30 -2.21 -9.28
N GLU A 131 12.10 -1.63 -9.13
CA GLU A 131 11.56 -0.63 -10.04
C GLU A 131 12.43 0.63 -10.05
N ILE A 132 12.72 1.18 -8.87
CA ILE A 132 13.56 2.38 -8.73
C ILE A 132 14.97 2.14 -9.27
N ALA A 133 15.56 0.98 -8.98
CA ALA A 133 16.90 0.62 -9.46
C ALA A 133 16.90 0.45 -10.99
N GLY A 134 15.91 -0.23 -11.58
CA GLY A 134 15.79 -0.41 -13.02
C GLY A 134 15.73 0.93 -13.75
N VAL A 135 14.86 1.82 -13.30
CA VAL A 135 14.74 3.18 -13.88
C VAL A 135 16.03 3.98 -13.66
N GLY A 136 16.61 3.93 -12.46
CA GLY A 136 17.85 4.65 -12.13
C GLY A 136 19.04 4.25 -13.01
N LEU A 137 19.16 2.95 -13.34
CA LEU A 137 20.24 2.43 -14.20
C LEU A 137 20.22 3.00 -15.63
N VAL A 138 19.03 3.19 -16.20
CA VAL A 138 18.88 3.66 -17.59
C VAL A 138 18.75 5.16 -17.72
N SER A 139 18.20 5.83 -16.70
CA SER A 139 18.00 7.29 -16.71
C SER A 139 19.19 8.07 -16.12
N GLY A 140 19.98 7.43 -15.25
CA GLY A 140 20.98 8.11 -14.41
C GLY A 140 20.37 8.97 -13.31
N SER A 141 19.06 8.90 -13.10
CA SER A 141 18.30 9.67 -12.10
C SER A 141 17.70 8.77 -11.05
N ALA A 142 17.76 9.21 -9.79
CA ALA A 142 17.08 8.53 -8.68
C ALA A 142 16.05 9.46 -8.04
N PRO A 143 14.93 8.93 -7.55
CA PRO A 143 13.98 9.73 -6.77
C PRO A 143 14.65 10.25 -5.49
N PRO A 144 14.17 11.38 -4.92
CA PRO A 144 14.83 12.03 -3.79
C PRO A 144 14.81 11.19 -2.51
N TYR A 145 13.70 10.49 -2.25
CA TYR A 145 13.52 9.71 -1.02
C TYR A 145 12.98 8.30 -1.31
N PRO A 146 13.75 7.42 -1.97
CA PRO A 146 13.26 6.11 -2.43
C PRO A 146 12.81 5.21 -1.29
N MET A 147 13.54 5.18 -0.17
CA MET A 147 13.18 4.37 0.99
C MET A 147 11.91 4.86 1.67
N LEU A 148 11.68 6.18 1.66
CA LEU A 148 10.46 6.77 2.19
C LEU A 148 9.24 6.37 1.35
N ALA A 149 9.35 6.44 0.03
CA ALA A 149 8.29 6.02 -0.89
C ALA A 149 7.91 4.55 -0.68
N VAL A 150 8.90 3.66 -0.66
CA VAL A 150 8.69 2.22 -0.43
C VAL A 150 8.13 1.96 0.97
N GLY A 151 8.60 2.70 1.99
CA GLY A 151 8.09 2.61 3.35
C GLY A 151 6.61 2.95 3.47
N TYR A 152 6.15 4.00 2.80
CA TYR A 152 4.73 4.37 2.77
C TYR A 152 3.88 3.36 2.00
N LEU A 153 4.37 2.81 0.89
CA LEU A 153 3.71 1.72 0.18
C LEU A 153 3.53 0.48 1.08
N ALA A 154 4.58 0.09 1.79
CA ALA A 154 4.52 -1.01 2.74
C ALA A 154 3.53 -0.73 3.88
N ALA A 155 3.54 0.49 4.43
CA ALA A 155 2.60 0.90 5.48
C ALA A 155 1.14 0.84 5.01
N GLN A 156 0.84 1.28 3.80
CA GLN A 156 -0.47 1.18 3.17
C GLN A 156 -0.94 -0.28 3.09
N ALA A 157 -0.07 -1.18 2.67
CA ALA A 157 -0.37 -2.60 2.59
C ALA A 157 -0.61 -3.24 3.98
N ILE A 158 0.14 -2.83 5.02
CA ILE A 158 -0.08 -3.27 6.41
C ILE A 158 -1.45 -2.84 6.91
N VAL A 159 -1.89 -1.61 6.62
CA VAL A 159 -3.23 -1.13 6.97
C VAL A 159 -4.31 -2.04 6.38
N LEU A 160 -4.23 -2.33 5.09
CA LEU A 160 -5.23 -3.18 4.41
C LEU A 160 -5.17 -4.64 4.88
N LEU A 161 -3.99 -5.19 5.07
CA LEU A 161 -3.80 -6.52 5.64
C LEU A 161 -4.44 -6.63 7.03
N THR A 162 -4.25 -5.63 7.87
CA THR A 162 -4.79 -5.61 9.23
C THR A 162 -6.32 -5.56 9.22
N LEU A 163 -6.89 -4.74 8.31
CA LEU A 163 -8.33 -4.68 8.10
C LEU A 163 -8.88 -6.02 7.60
N ALA A 164 -8.21 -6.66 6.64
CA ALA A 164 -8.61 -7.96 6.10
C ALA A 164 -8.62 -9.04 7.19
N ILE A 165 -7.63 -9.05 8.07
CA ILE A 165 -7.57 -9.98 9.21
C ILE A 165 -8.69 -9.69 10.20
N LEU A 166 -9.01 -8.43 10.52
CA LEU A 166 -10.16 -8.11 11.36
C LEU A 166 -11.45 -8.68 10.76
N LEU A 167 -11.72 -8.40 9.47
CA LEU A 167 -12.92 -8.88 8.80
C LEU A 167 -12.97 -10.41 8.73
N SER A 168 -11.84 -11.07 8.52
CA SER A 168 -11.74 -12.54 8.47
C SER A 168 -12.15 -13.24 9.78
N THR A 169 -12.22 -12.50 10.90
CA THR A 169 -12.72 -13.07 12.17
C THR A 169 -14.23 -13.28 12.17
N ARG A 170 -14.98 -12.60 11.31
CA ARG A 170 -16.46 -12.61 11.31
C ARG A 170 -17.08 -12.90 9.94
N VAL A 171 -16.38 -12.53 8.88
CA VAL A 171 -16.89 -12.56 7.49
C VAL A 171 -16.14 -13.66 6.72
N PRO A 172 -16.82 -14.37 5.79
CA PRO A 172 -16.18 -15.34 4.90
C PRO A 172 -15.01 -14.74 4.13
N ALA A 173 -14.02 -15.58 3.78
CA ALA A 173 -12.76 -15.13 3.16
C ALA A 173 -12.98 -14.26 1.92
N ILE A 174 -13.85 -14.71 0.97
CA ILE A 174 -14.10 -13.97 -0.28
C ILE A 174 -14.72 -12.59 0.01
N ALA A 175 -15.72 -12.53 0.87
CA ALA A 175 -16.38 -11.28 1.23
C ALA A 175 -15.45 -10.32 1.98
N SER A 176 -14.61 -10.84 2.88
CA SER A 176 -13.59 -10.06 3.60
C SER A 176 -12.62 -9.38 2.63
N GLY A 177 -12.09 -10.12 1.65
CA GLY A 177 -11.21 -9.57 0.63
C GLY A 177 -11.90 -8.52 -0.24
N ALA A 178 -13.12 -8.79 -0.70
CA ALA A 178 -13.89 -7.87 -1.52
C ALA A 178 -14.21 -6.55 -0.78
N ILE A 179 -14.62 -6.61 0.49
CA ILE A 179 -14.88 -5.43 1.32
C ILE A 179 -13.60 -4.58 1.45
N CYS A 180 -12.44 -5.19 1.70
CA CYS A 180 -11.17 -4.46 1.79
C CYS A 180 -10.84 -3.71 0.50
N VAL A 181 -11.02 -4.34 -0.65
CA VAL A 181 -10.75 -3.74 -1.95
C VAL A 181 -11.70 -2.57 -2.23
N VAL A 182 -12.99 -2.74 -1.95
CA VAL A 182 -13.98 -1.66 -2.09
C VAL A 182 -13.66 -0.48 -1.18
N LEU A 183 -13.32 -0.74 0.09
CA LEU A 183 -12.97 0.32 1.04
C LEU A 183 -11.68 1.04 0.63
N PHE A 184 -10.69 0.31 0.10
CA PHE A 184 -9.48 0.91 -0.48
C PHE A 184 -9.80 1.84 -1.65
N GLY A 185 -10.63 1.39 -2.59
CA GLY A 185 -11.07 2.20 -3.72
C GLY A 185 -11.85 3.44 -3.28
N LEU A 186 -12.76 3.30 -2.31
CA LEU A 186 -13.52 4.43 -1.76
C LEU A 186 -12.62 5.44 -1.04
N ALA A 187 -11.62 5.00 -0.28
CA ALA A 187 -10.67 5.88 0.38
C ALA A 187 -9.83 6.67 -0.63
N TRP A 188 -9.40 6.02 -1.72
CA TRP A 188 -8.69 6.68 -2.80
C TRP A 188 -9.58 7.69 -3.53
N MET A 189 -10.82 7.31 -3.87
CA MET A 189 -11.82 8.22 -4.46
C MET A 189 -12.09 9.44 -3.59
N ALA A 190 -12.19 9.24 -2.27
CA ALA A 190 -12.36 10.34 -1.33
C ALA A 190 -11.17 11.32 -1.38
N GLY A 191 -9.93 10.80 -1.52
CA GLY A 191 -8.73 11.62 -1.73
C GLY A 191 -8.78 12.45 -3.01
N VAL A 192 -9.30 11.89 -4.12
CA VAL A 192 -9.55 12.61 -5.37
C VAL A 192 -10.61 13.69 -5.17
N PHE A 193 -11.72 13.36 -4.52
CA PHE A 193 -12.78 14.34 -4.24
C PHE A 193 -12.32 15.46 -3.30
N ALA A 194 -11.38 15.22 -2.40
CA ALA A 194 -10.76 16.30 -1.61
C ALA A 194 -10.11 17.35 -2.52
N GLY A 195 -9.32 16.90 -3.49
CA GLY A 195 -8.68 17.79 -4.45
C GLY A 195 -9.68 18.59 -5.28
N ILE A 196 -10.70 17.92 -5.82
CA ILE A 196 -11.80 18.59 -6.56
C ILE A 196 -12.55 19.57 -5.65
N GLY A 197 -12.82 19.18 -4.41
CA GLY A 197 -13.48 20.02 -3.42
C GLY A 197 -12.71 21.30 -3.09
N MET A 198 -11.38 21.24 -2.99
CA MET A 198 -10.52 22.41 -2.82
C MET A 198 -10.58 23.31 -4.06
N PHE A 199 -10.53 22.74 -5.26
CA PHE A 199 -10.62 23.50 -6.51
C PHE A 199 -11.96 24.21 -6.67
N LEU A 200 -13.08 23.54 -6.33
CA LEU A 200 -14.44 24.08 -6.43
C LEU A 200 -14.88 24.90 -5.19
N HIS A 201 -13.99 25.06 -4.19
CA HIS A 201 -14.33 25.68 -2.89
C HIS A 201 -15.52 25.00 -2.18
N ALA A 202 -15.70 23.69 -2.40
CA ALA A 202 -16.79 22.88 -1.85
C ALA A 202 -16.37 22.26 -0.50
N GLY A 203 -16.51 23.01 0.59
CA GLY A 203 -16.13 22.61 1.94
C GLY A 203 -16.64 21.23 2.39
N PRO A 204 -17.91 20.85 2.12
CA PRO A 204 -18.42 19.53 2.47
C PRO A 204 -17.67 18.36 1.83
N LEU A 205 -17.21 18.50 0.58
CA LEU A 205 -16.40 17.45 -0.08
C LEU A 205 -15.03 17.29 0.59
N VAL A 206 -14.41 18.39 0.97
CA VAL A 206 -13.12 18.39 1.67
C VAL A 206 -13.25 17.72 3.02
N SER A 207 -14.28 18.06 3.82
CA SER A 207 -14.46 17.48 5.16
C SER A 207 -14.75 15.99 5.13
N VAL A 208 -15.55 15.51 4.17
CA VAL A 208 -15.81 14.05 4.00
C VAL A 208 -14.52 13.31 3.63
N ALA A 209 -13.71 13.88 2.77
CA ALA A 209 -12.45 13.27 2.36
C ALA A 209 -11.40 13.27 3.50
N GLU A 210 -11.33 14.32 4.30
CA GLU A 210 -10.50 14.35 5.50
C GLU A 210 -10.95 13.29 6.52
N ALA A 211 -12.25 13.18 6.78
CA ALA A 211 -12.78 12.12 7.64
C ALA A 211 -12.41 10.71 7.12
N SER A 212 -12.50 10.50 5.81
CA SER A 212 -12.11 9.23 5.18
C SER A 212 -10.63 8.88 5.42
N ARG A 213 -9.71 9.87 5.38
CA ARG A 213 -8.28 9.66 5.65
C ARG A 213 -8.01 9.20 7.08
N TRP A 214 -8.76 9.73 8.05
CA TRP A 214 -8.64 9.30 9.45
C TRP A 214 -9.28 7.93 9.69
N LEU A 215 -10.33 7.59 8.92
CA LEU A 215 -11.03 6.31 9.05
C LEU A 215 -10.24 5.16 8.42
N LEU A 216 -9.64 5.38 7.24
CA LEU A 216 -8.78 4.42 6.54
C LEU A 216 -7.56 5.16 5.96
N PRO A 217 -6.40 5.11 6.62
CA PRO A 217 -5.27 5.99 6.32
C PRO A 217 -4.49 5.63 5.04
N THR A 218 -5.10 4.93 4.07
CA THR A 218 -4.44 4.48 2.85
C THR A 218 -4.14 5.61 1.87
N ASP A 219 -5.06 6.58 1.67
CA ASP A 219 -4.85 7.72 0.78
C ASP A 219 -3.73 8.65 1.27
N GLY A 220 -3.67 8.93 2.57
CA GLY A 220 -2.61 9.77 3.12
C GLY A 220 -1.23 9.10 3.04
N LEU A 221 -1.15 7.77 3.21
CA LEU A 221 0.08 7.01 3.03
C LEU A 221 0.51 6.99 1.55
N TRP A 222 -0.45 6.88 0.61
CA TRP A 222 -0.19 7.02 -0.82
C TRP A 222 0.43 8.37 -1.17
N ARG A 223 -0.05 9.48 -0.60
CA ARG A 223 0.57 10.80 -0.77
C ARG A 223 2.02 10.84 -0.29
N GLY A 224 2.35 10.12 0.77
CA GLY A 224 3.73 9.96 1.22
C GLY A 224 4.61 9.24 0.19
N THR A 225 4.06 8.24 -0.51
CA THR A 225 4.76 7.55 -1.60
C THR A 225 5.06 8.54 -2.75
N ILE A 226 4.08 9.34 -3.17
CA ILE A 226 4.26 10.36 -4.21
C ILE A 226 5.38 11.33 -3.82
N TYR A 227 5.29 11.90 -2.61
CA TYR A 227 6.31 12.83 -2.11
C TYR A 227 7.73 12.24 -2.15
N GLY A 228 7.87 10.95 -1.84
CA GLY A 228 9.16 10.27 -1.88
C GLY A 228 9.73 10.07 -3.30
N LEU A 229 8.87 10.07 -4.31
CA LEU A 229 9.23 9.88 -5.73
C LEU A 229 9.36 11.20 -6.49
N GLU A 230 8.73 12.27 -6.01
CA GLU A 230 8.64 13.55 -6.71
C GLU A 230 9.87 14.43 -6.45
N PRO A 231 10.53 14.98 -7.49
CA PRO A 231 11.63 15.91 -7.31
C PRO A 231 11.18 17.19 -6.56
N PRO A 232 11.96 17.67 -5.57
CA PRO A 232 11.60 18.83 -4.75
C PRO A 232 11.34 20.12 -5.56
N ILE A 233 11.97 20.22 -6.74
CA ILE A 233 11.81 21.35 -7.63
C ILE A 233 10.38 21.47 -8.19
N ILE A 234 9.67 20.34 -8.35
CA ILE A 234 8.27 20.36 -8.78
C ILE A 234 7.41 21.03 -7.71
N GLY A 235 7.62 20.69 -6.44
CA GLY A 235 6.95 21.37 -5.33
C GLY A 235 7.19 22.87 -5.32
N ALA A 236 8.42 23.31 -5.61
CA ALA A 236 8.77 24.74 -5.68
C ALA A 236 8.14 25.46 -6.90
N ILE A 237 8.15 24.82 -8.08
CA ILE A 237 7.57 25.40 -9.31
C ILE A 237 6.04 25.40 -9.24
N VAL A 238 5.46 24.31 -8.78
CA VAL A 238 4.01 24.09 -8.74
C VAL A 238 3.41 24.78 -7.52
N GLY A 239 4.05 24.70 -6.35
CA GLY A 239 3.60 25.35 -5.12
C GLY A 239 3.60 26.89 -5.20
N GLY A 240 4.47 27.48 -6.02
CA GLY A 240 4.52 28.95 -6.25
C GLY A 240 3.56 29.47 -7.31
N ARG A 241 3.06 28.63 -8.23
CA ARG A 241 2.27 29.07 -9.42
C ARG A 241 0.95 28.34 -9.63
N VAL A 242 0.75 27.20 -8.99
CA VAL A 242 -0.43 26.35 -9.24
C VAL A 242 -1.20 26.18 -7.93
N GLY A 243 -2.01 27.16 -7.61
CA GLY A 243 -2.89 27.15 -6.45
C GLY A 243 -3.71 25.85 -6.26
N PRO A 244 -4.98 25.91 -5.91
CA PRO A 244 -5.81 24.74 -5.58
C PRO A 244 -5.84 23.62 -6.63
N ALA A 245 -5.51 23.94 -7.90
CA ALA A 245 -5.48 22.96 -8.99
C ALA A 245 -4.41 21.86 -8.82
N ALA A 246 -3.25 22.17 -8.21
CA ALA A 246 -2.23 21.16 -7.98
C ALA A 246 -2.64 20.17 -6.87
N SER A 247 -3.29 20.66 -5.83
CA SER A 247 -3.82 19.83 -4.76
C SER A 247 -4.97 18.91 -5.21
N ALA A 248 -5.62 19.26 -6.34
CA ALA A 248 -6.63 18.43 -6.98
C ALA A 248 -6.04 17.20 -7.71
N ASN A 249 -4.74 17.22 -8.05
CA ASN A 249 -4.10 16.11 -8.73
C ASN A 249 -3.81 14.96 -7.73
N PRO A 250 -4.40 13.75 -7.90
CA PRO A 250 -4.16 12.61 -7.02
C PRO A 250 -2.75 12.02 -7.16
N PHE A 251 -1.96 12.47 -8.12
CA PHE A 251 -0.58 12.05 -8.39
C PHE A 251 0.44 13.16 -8.08
N PHE A 252 0.08 14.10 -7.23
CA PHE A 252 0.94 15.18 -6.77
C PHE A 252 0.88 15.32 -5.25
N ALA A 253 2.05 15.52 -4.61
CA ALA A 253 2.16 15.79 -3.18
C ALA A 253 3.29 16.80 -2.92
N ALA A 254 2.94 18.06 -2.63
CA ALA A 254 3.92 19.12 -2.34
C ALA A 254 4.67 18.88 -1.01
N GLU A 255 4.01 18.24 -0.05
CA GLU A 255 4.53 18.02 1.31
C GLU A 255 4.35 16.56 1.75
N PRO A 256 5.23 16.06 2.62
CA PRO A 256 5.05 14.74 3.20
C PRO A 256 3.82 14.72 4.13
N PRO A 257 3.21 13.55 4.34
CA PRO A 257 2.18 13.40 5.36
C PRO A 257 2.69 13.91 6.73
N PRO A 258 1.90 14.71 7.45
CA PRO A 258 2.32 15.25 8.74
C PRO A 258 2.60 14.14 9.75
N SER A 259 3.59 14.32 10.62
CA SER A 259 3.98 13.31 11.61
C SER A 259 2.83 12.81 12.49
N PRO A 260 1.84 13.65 12.91
CA PRO A 260 0.67 13.15 13.63
C PRO A 260 -0.18 12.15 12.84
N PHE A 261 -0.27 12.31 11.51
CA PHE A 261 -0.98 11.37 10.65
C PHE A 261 -0.24 10.02 10.55
N VAL A 262 1.09 10.05 10.44
CA VAL A 262 1.90 8.82 10.43
C VAL A 262 1.77 8.07 11.77
N ALA A 263 1.84 8.80 12.87
CA ALA A 263 1.61 8.24 14.21
C ALA A 263 0.19 7.65 14.33
N TRP A 264 -0.82 8.36 13.84
CA TRP A 264 -2.19 7.86 13.80
C TRP A 264 -2.31 6.57 13.00
N SER A 265 -1.67 6.49 11.84
CA SER A 265 -1.71 5.27 11.01
C SER A 265 -1.16 4.05 11.77
N ALA A 266 -0.10 4.22 12.55
CA ALA A 266 0.44 3.17 13.39
C ALA A 266 -0.51 2.81 14.55
N ILE A 267 -1.10 3.80 15.21
CA ILE A 267 -2.12 3.61 16.27
C ILE A 267 -3.34 2.89 15.69
N TRP A 268 -3.79 3.28 14.50
CA TRP A 268 -4.90 2.65 13.80
C TRP A 268 -4.65 1.16 13.57
N VAL A 269 -3.47 0.79 13.08
CA VAL A 269 -3.08 -0.63 12.91
C VAL A 269 -3.13 -1.38 14.24
N ALA A 270 -2.61 -0.79 15.31
CA ALA A 270 -2.64 -1.41 16.64
C ALA A 270 -4.07 -1.58 17.17
N LEU A 271 -4.93 -0.57 17.00
CA LEU A 271 -6.35 -0.62 17.42
C LEU A 271 -7.12 -1.68 16.62
N VAL A 272 -6.99 -1.71 15.31
CA VAL A 272 -7.69 -2.67 14.44
C VAL A 272 -7.19 -4.09 14.70
N LEU A 273 -5.89 -4.28 14.95
CA LEU A 273 -5.34 -5.57 15.35
C LEU A 273 -5.86 -6.00 16.73
N GLY A 274 -5.93 -5.08 17.68
CA GLY A 274 -6.55 -5.32 18.99
C GLY A 274 -8.02 -5.73 18.87
N LEU A 275 -8.78 -5.06 17.98
CA LEU A 275 -10.16 -5.42 17.67
C LEU A 275 -10.26 -6.80 17.02
N ALA A 276 -9.31 -7.17 16.14
CA ALA A 276 -9.27 -8.52 15.54
C ALA A 276 -9.07 -9.60 16.60
N VAL A 277 -8.13 -9.39 17.53
CA VAL A 277 -7.90 -10.30 18.65
C VAL A 277 -9.13 -10.40 19.54
N TRP A 278 -9.74 -9.28 19.90
CA TRP A 278 -10.95 -9.24 20.73
C TRP A 278 -12.14 -9.91 20.03
N SER A 279 -12.38 -9.60 18.76
CA SER A 279 -13.44 -10.19 17.94
C SER A 279 -13.33 -11.72 17.88
N PHE A 280 -12.11 -12.23 17.62
CA PHE A 280 -11.85 -13.65 17.56
C PHE A 280 -11.95 -14.34 18.91
N SER A 281 -11.56 -13.67 20.02
CA SER A 281 -11.65 -14.22 21.37
C SER A 281 -13.08 -14.47 21.83
N ARG A 282 -14.03 -13.67 21.33
CA ARG A 282 -15.47 -13.76 21.67
C ARG A 282 -16.30 -14.62 20.71
N ARG A 283 -15.66 -15.29 19.77
CA ARG A 283 -16.36 -16.18 18.83
C ARG A 283 -16.55 -17.55 19.47
N ASP A 284 -17.80 -18.06 19.49
CA ASP A 284 -18.07 -19.45 19.84
C ASP A 284 -17.61 -20.36 18.69
N LEU A 285 -16.81 -21.37 19.02
CA LEU A 285 -16.17 -22.30 18.10
C LEU A 285 -16.54 -23.73 18.47
#